data_bfcbfe5721125411214ff96a9c351614
#
_entry.id   bfcbfe5721125411214ff96a9c351614
#
_cell.length_a   1.000
_cell.length_b   1.000
_cell.length_c   1.000
_cell.angle_alpha   90.00
_cell.angle_beta   90.00
_cell.angle_gamma   90.00
#
_symmetry.space_group_name_H-M   'P 1'
#
loop_
_entity.id
_entity.type
_entity.pdbx_description
1 polymer ?
#
loop_
_entity_poly.entity_id
_entity_poly.type
_entity_poly.pdbx_seq_one_letter_code
_entity_poly.pdbx_strand_id
1 'polypeptide(L)'
;MTATSGKLMKGATGDWEVVIGMEIHAQVTSKSKLFSGASTAFGGDPNSHVSLVDVAMPGMLPVINEECVRQAVRTGLGLNAKINLRSVFDRKNYFYPDLPQGYQISQYKDPIVGEGEITVELDGGKTATIGIERLHLEQDPGKMLHDQSPSLSYIDYNRCGVALMEIVSKPDIRDAEQAKAYVTKLRSILRYLGTCDGDMEKGSLRADVNVSVRRYGETAFGTRCEIKNMNSINFIGQAIEYEARRQIEIIEDGGSIDQETRLFDPNKGETRSMRSKEEAHDYRYFPDPDLLPLEFTQAFVDDLKAQLPELPDQKRSRFVTGFGLSPYDASVLVAERESAEFYETVLAGLADKARDGKLAANWVINELFGRLNKESVAIAASPVSAQQLAAIVDLIGEGTISGKIAKGLFEIVWQEGGDPRALVETRGMKQVTDLGAIEKVVDDIIAANPDKVEQAKAKPQLVGWFVGQVMKSSGGKANPQAVNDLLKSKLGI
;
A
#
# COMPACT_ATOMS: atom_id res chain seq x y z
N MET A 1 9.56 -7.43 -25.86
CA MET A 1 8.87 -7.55 -24.58
C MET A 1 7.41 -7.83 -24.87
N THR A 2 6.89 -8.96 -24.44
CA THR A 2 5.47 -9.32 -24.62
C THR A 2 4.66 -8.46 -23.65
N ALA A 3 3.94 -7.46 -24.20
CA ALA A 3 2.96 -6.72 -23.42
C ALA A 3 2.00 -7.74 -22.78
N THR A 4 1.83 -7.67 -21.47
CA THR A 4 0.88 -8.52 -20.74
C THR A 4 -0.51 -8.19 -21.27
N SER A 5 -1.15 -9.14 -21.97
CA SER A 5 -2.51 -8.93 -22.47
C SER A 5 -3.45 -8.71 -21.31
N GLY A 6 -4.00 -7.51 -21.20
CA GLY A 6 -5.06 -7.23 -20.23
C GLY A 6 -6.36 -7.96 -20.58
N LYS A 7 -7.34 -7.84 -19.73
CA LYS A 7 -8.68 -8.38 -19.96
C LYS A 7 -9.36 -7.59 -21.08
N LEU A 8 -9.70 -8.27 -22.18
CA LEU A 8 -10.46 -7.65 -23.27
C LEU A 8 -11.89 -7.31 -22.82
N MET A 9 -12.39 -6.18 -23.27
CA MET A 9 -13.78 -5.78 -23.09
C MET A 9 -14.62 -6.25 -24.29
N LYS A 10 -15.79 -6.83 -24.01
CA LYS A 10 -16.74 -7.26 -25.02
C LYS A 10 -17.64 -6.09 -25.42
N GLY A 11 -17.61 -5.72 -26.68
CA GLY A 11 -18.61 -4.85 -27.30
C GLY A 11 -19.63 -5.67 -28.07
N ALA A 12 -20.63 -4.99 -28.66
CA ALA A 12 -21.65 -5.61 -29.49
C ALA A 12 -21.08 -6.13 -30.83
N THR A 13 -20.01 -5.52 -31.33
CA THR A 13 -19.44 -5.81 -32.65
C THR A 13 -18.04 -6.47 -32.59
N GLY A 14 -17.56 -6.85 -31.41
CA GLY A 14 -16.28 -7.53 -31.21
C GLY A 14 -15.55 -7.18 -29.93
N ASP A 15 -14.29 -7.58 -29.87
CA ASP A 15 -13.43 -7.40 -28.71
C ASP A 15 -12.66 -6.07 -28.78
N TRP A 16 -12.52 -5.43 -27.64
CA TRP A 16 -11.84 -4.16 -27.45
C TRP A 16 -10.70 -4.28 -26.46
N GLU A 17 -9.61 -3.58 -26.76
CA GLU A 17 -8.50 -3.37 -25.83
C GLU A 17 -8.59 -1.98 -25.20
N VAL A 18 -8.46 -1.91 -23.88
CA VAL A 18 -8.33 -0.65 -23.15
C VAL A 18 -6.87 -0.25 -23.10
N VAL A 19 -6.58 1.03 -23.31
CA VAL A 19 -5.23 1.60 -23.22
C VAL A 19 -5.26 2.70 -22.19
N ILE A 20 -4.43 2.56 -21.17
CA ILE A 20 -4.45 3.44 -20.00
C ILE A 20 -3.04 3.98 -19.74
N GLY A 21 -2.94 5.29 -19.55
CA GLY A 21 -1.81 5.99 -18.94
C GLY A 21 -2.26 6.67 -17.67
N MET A 22 -1.35 6.85 -16.72
CA MET A 22 -1.65 7.44 -15.42
C MET A 22 -0.65 8.53 -15.05
N GLU A 23 -1.16 9.58 -14.44
CA GLU A 23 -0.39 10.66 -13.84
C GLU A 23 -0.64 10.62 -12.33
N ILE A 24 0.41 10.31 -11.57
CA ILE A 24 0.33 10.20 -10.10
C ILE A 24 1.02 11.39 -9.48
N HIS A 25 0.27 12.19 -8.75
CA HIS A 25 0.75 13.34 -8.00
C HIS A 25 0.98 12.93 -6.54
N ALA A 26 2.23 13.03 -6.09
CA ALA A 26 2.64 12.66 -4.74
C ALA A 26 3.29 13.84 -4.03
N GLN A 27 2.68 14.34 -2.96
CA GLN A 27 3.28 15.38 -2.14
C GLN A 27 4.57 14.86 -1.48
N VAL A 28 5.64 15.61 -1.61
CA VAL A 28 6.95 15.25 -1.07
C VAL A 28 6.94 15.41 0.45
N THR A 29 7.41 14.38 1.14
CA THR A 29 7.65 14.45 2.58
C THR A 29 8.82 15.38 2.87
N SER A 30 8.52 16.60 3.26
CA SER A 30 9.47 17.65 3.67
C SER A 30 8.82 18.52 4.74
N LYS A 31 9.62 19.11 5.63
CA LYS A 31 9.12 20.03 6.67
C LYS A 31 8.83 21.43 6.14
N SER A 32 9.40 21.78 4.98
CA SER A 32 9.20 23.05 4.32
C SER A 32 8.86 22.86 2.84
N LYS A 33 8.30 23.88 2.23
CA LYS A 33 7.83 23.87 0.84
C LYS A 33 8.98 23.82 -0.18
N LEU A 34 8.64 23.68 -1.46
CA LEU A 34 9.63 23.50 -2.54
C LEU A 34 10.55 24.72 -2.70
N PHE A 35 10.00 25.92 -2.57
CA PHE A 35 10.74 27.16 -2.82
C PHE A 35 10.69 28.16 -1.64
N SER A 36 10.18 27.76 -0.49
CA SER A 36 10.08 28.61 0.69
C SER A 36 10.25 27.82 1.98
N GLY A 37 10.53 28.51 3.07
CA GLY A 37 10.63 27.92 4.41
C GLY A 37 9.29 27.70 5.12
N ALA A 38 8.15 27.98 4.48
CA ALA A 38 6.84 27.77 5.11
C ALA A 38 6.57 26.29 5.37
N SER A 39 5.80 26.01 6.43
CA SER A 39 5.49 24.66 6.90
C SER A 39 4.62 23.90 5.87
N THR A 40 4.85 22.60 5.77
CA THR A 40 4.02 21.67 5.01
C THR A 40 3.06 20.86 5.89
N ALA A 41 2.97 21.18 7.19
CA ALA A 41 2.12 20.46 8.13
C ALA A 41 0.64 20.54 7.71
N PHE A 42 -0.04 19.39 7.74
CA PHE A 42 -1.47 19.30 7.41
C PHE A 42 -2.34 19.82 8.56
N GLY A 43 -3.48 20.47 8.25
CA GLY A 43 -4.51 20.81 9.23
C GLY A 43 -4.28 22.12 10.01
N GLY A 44 -3.41 23.01 9.54
CA GLY A 44 -3.29 24.38 10.08
C GLY A 44 -4.49 25.25 9.72
N ASP A 45 -4.68 26.36 10.46
CA ASP A 45 -5.67 27.36 10.13
C ASP A 45 -5.44 27.89 8.70
N PRO A 46 -6.49 28.24 7.94
CA PRO A 46 -6.33 28.77 6.58
C PRO A 46 -5.32 29.90 6.49
N ASN A 47 -4.40 29.81 5.54
CA ASN A 47 -3.32 30.77 5.30
C ASN A 47 -2.32 30.96 6.45
N SER A 48 -2.20 30.00 7.38
CA SER A 48 -1.22 30.04 8.46
C SER A 48 0.16 29.49 8.06
N HIS A 49 0.24 28.67 7.03
CA HIS A 49 1.47 28.08 6.50
C HIS A 49 1.87 28.70 5.17
N VAL A 50 2.04 30.01 5.14
CA VAL A 50 2.26 30.80 3.91
C VAL A 50 3.46 31.74 4.11
N SER A 51 4.36 31.76 3.12
CA SER A 51 5.43 32.76 3.02
C SER A 51 5.11 33.78 1.95
N LEU A 52 5.87 34.87 1.90
CA LEU A 52 5.72 35.91 0.90
C LEU A 52 6.01 35.40 -0.53
N VAL A 53 6.86 34.36 -0.67
CA VAL A 53 7.08 33.66 -1.95
C VAL A 53 5.81 32.93 -2.40
N ASP A 54 5.14 32.23 -1.49
CA ASP A 54 3.97 31.41 -1.80
C ASP A 54 2.78 32.24 -2.29
N VAL A 55 2.68 33.49 -1.85
CA VAL A 55 1.64 34.46 -2.28
C VAL A 55 2.09 35.44 -3.34
N ALA A 56 3.23 35.16 -3.96
CA ALA A 56 3.77 35.95 -5.07
C ALA A 56 3.95 37.45 -4.76
N MET A 57 4.37 37.80 -3.57
CA MET A 57 4.64 39.19 -3.20
C MET A 57 5.77 39.77 -4.07
N PRO A 58 5.63 41.02 -4.53
CA PRO A 58 6.65 41.65 -5.37
C PRO A 58 8.06 41.60 -4.76
N GLY A 59 9.05 41.20 -5.54
CA GLY A 59 10.45 41.12 -5.14
C GLY A 59 10.85 39.84 -4.41
N MET A 60 9.93 38.91 -4.18
CA MET A 60 10.23 37.59 -3.61
C MET A 60 10.64 36.61 -4.70
N LEU A 61 11.73 35.90 -4.49
CA LEU A 61 12.27 34.93 -5.44
C LEU A 61 12.25 33.51 -4.84
N PRO A 62 12.05 32.48 -5.67
CA PRO A 62 12.08 31.09 -5.23
C PRO A 62 13.50 30.67 -4.86
N VAL A 63 13.64 29.87 -3.78
CA VAL A 63 14.88 29.21 -3.39
C VAL A 63 14.62 27.73 -3.22
N ILE A 64 15.30 26.90 -4.02
CA ILE A 64 15.08 25.46 -4.05
C ILE A 64 15.36 24.77 -2.71
N ASN A 65 14.46 23.88 -2.31
CA ASN A 65 14.63 23.03 -1.14
C ASN A 65 15.37 21.74 -1.52
N GLU A 66 16.60 21.59 -1.03
CA GLU A 66 17.44 20.42 -1.31
C GLU A 66 16.79 19.10 -0.89
N GLU A 67 16.05 19.07 0.23
CA GLU A 67 15.37 17.85 0.68
C GLU A 67 14.33 17.37 -0.35
N CYS A 68 13.57 18.27 -0.96
CA CYS A 68 12.62 17.91 -2.01
C CYS A 68 13.32 17.30 -3.22
N VAL A 69 14.49 17.83 -3.60
CA VAL A 69 15.32 17.28 -4.68
C VAL A 69 15.84 15.88 -4.31
N ARG A 70 16.37 15.70 -3.10
CA ARG A 70 16.80 14.38 -2.60
C ARG A 70 15.69 13.35 -2.63
N GLN A 71 14.50 13.72 -2.19
CA GLN A 71 13.33 12.83 -2.19
C GLN A 71 12.89 12.44 -3.61
N ALA A 72 12.93 13.37 -4.58
CA ALA A 72 12.63 13.05 -5.97
C ALA A 72 13.65 12.08 -6.57
N VAL A 73 14.96 12.27 -6.32
CA VAL A 73 16.00 11.34 -6.77
C VAL A 73 15.83 9.97 -6.12
N ARG A 74 15.57 9.90 -4.80
CA ARG A 74 15.29 8.64 -4.10
C ARG A 74 14.09 7.91 -4.69
N THR A 75 13.03 8.66 -5.01
CA THR A 75 11.84 8.09 -5.68
C THR A 75 12.21 7.52 -7.05
N GLY A 76 12.91 8.28 -7.87
CA GLY A 76 13.38 7.80 -9.18
C GLY A 76 14.21 6.52 -9.10
N LEU A 77 15.13 6.45 -8.14
CA LEU A 77 15.92 5.24 -7.88
C LEU A 77 15.05 4.04 -7.47
N GLY A 78 14.04 4.27 -6.64
CA GLY A 78 13.07 3.24 -6.24
C GLY A 78 12.16 2.76 -7.37
N LEU A 79 12.00 3.57 -8.42
CA LEU A 79 11.26 3.24 -9.64
C LEU A 79 12.15 2.61 -10.73
N ASN A 80 13.39 2.24 -10.41
CA ASN A 80 14.40 1.78 -11.37
C ASN A 80 14.59 2.74 -12.54
N ALA A 81 14.39 4.04 -12.30
CA ALA A 81 14.42 5.06 -13.33
C ALA A 81 15.82 5.70 -13.45
N LYS A 82 16.09 6.24 -14.64
CA LYS A 82 17.29 7.01 -14.92
C LYS A 82 17.22 8.36 -14.23
N ILE A 83 18.21 8.70 -13.40
CA ILE A 83 18.34 10.04 -12.84
C ILE A 83 19.06 10.93 -13.87
N ASN A 84 18.46 12.07 -14.19
CA ASN A 84 19.05 13.05 -15.07
C ASN A 84 20.00 13.95 -14.25
N LEU A 85 21.29 13.94 -14.61
CA LEU A 85 22.30 14.70 -13.86
C LEU A 85 22.19 16.23 -14.06
N ARG A 86 21.39 16.65 -15.06
CA ARG A 86 21.00 18.04 -15.27
C ARG A 86 19.49 18.12 -15.42
N SER A 87 18.87 19.03 -14.69
CA SER A 87 17.41 19.23 -14.70
C SER A 87 17.08 20.73 -14.66
N VAL A 88 15.99 21.13 -15.28
CA VAL A 88 15.61 22.55 -15.41
C VAL A 88 14.17 22.73 -14.95
N PHE A 89 13.93 23.76 -14.16
CA PHE A 89 12.59 24.21 -13.85
C PHE A 89 12.10 25.17 -14.93
N ASP A 90 10.86 24.94 -15.35
CA ASP A 90 10.12 25.74 -16.33
C ASP A 90 8.92 26.40 -15.67
N ARG A 91 8.45 27.50 -16.28
CA ARG A 91 7.17 28.11 -15.95
C ARG A 91 6.09 27.52 -16.84
N LYS A 92 5.07 26.89 -16.20
CA LYS A 92 3.84 26.43 -16.81
C LYS A 92 2.78 27.52 -16.64
N ASN A 93 2.48 28.27 -17.70
CA ASN A 93 1.67 29.49 -17.59
C ASN A 93 0.17 29.15 -17.68
N TYR A 94 -0.55 29.42 -16.63
CA TYR A 94 -2.01 29.39 -16.55
C TYR A 94 -2.50 30.21 -15.35
N PHE A 95 -3.73 30.72 -15.43
CA PHE A 95 -4.28 31.64 -14.44
C PHE A 95 -5.37 30.97 -13.63
N TYR A 96 -5.10 30.78 -12.34
CA TYR A 96 -6.07 30.32 -11.37
C TYR A 96 -5.89 31.08 -10.06
N PRO A 97 -6.99 31.39 -9.31
CA PRO A 97 -6.89 32.15 -8.06
C PRO A 97 -6.04 31.51 -6.98
N ASP A 98 -5.94 30.17 -6.97
CA ASP A 98 -5.11 29.41 -6.04
C ASP A 98 -3.64 29.27 -6.48
N LEU A 99 -3.28 29.92 -7.58
CA LEU A 99 -1.91 30.02 -8.08
C LEU A 99 -1.55 31.51 -8.28
N PRO A 100 -1.18 32.24 -7.20
CA PRO A 100 -1.14 33.70 -7.17
C PRO A 100 -0.11 34.33 -8.11
N GLN A 101 0.97 33.61 -8.47
CA GLN A 101 1.98 34.08 -9.42
C GLN A 101 1.55 34.00 -10.90
N GLY A 102 0.40 33.36 -11.19
CA GLY A 102 -0.10 33.21 -12.55
C GLY A 102 0.65 32.16 -13.40
N TYR A 103 1.54 31.39 -12.80
CA TYR A 103 2.22 30.25 -13.40
C TYR A 103 2.56 29.22 -12.31
N GLN A 104 2.78 27.97 -12.68
CA GLN A 104 3.31 26.93 -11.83
C GLN A 104 4.76 26.70 -12.20
N ILE A 105 5.66 26.68 -11.21
CA ILE A 105 7.02 26.20 -11.43
C ILE A 105 6.96 24.67 -11.48
N SER A 106 7.39 24.11 -12.63
CA SER A 106 7.33 22.69 -12.95
C SER A 106 8.57 22.29 -13.75
N GLN A 107 8.61 21.11 -14.35
CA GLN A 107 9.70 20.68 -15.23
C GLN A 107 9.09 20.06 -16.49
N TYR A 108 9.60 20.39 -17.66
CA TYR A 108 9.04 19.93 -18.92
C TYR A 108 10.02 19.08 -19.74
N LYS A 109 11.04 19.73 -20.36
CA LYS A 109 11.97 19.05 -21.26
C LYS A 109 13.07 18.30 -20.54
N ASP A 110 13.51 18.84 -19.41
CA ASP A 110 14.63 18.33 -18.63
C ASP A 110 14.17 17.94 -17.20
N PRO A 111 13.29 16.91 -17.07
CA PRO A 111 12.80 16.46 -15.76
C PRO A 111 13.94 15.88 -14.93
N ILE A 112 13.78 15.88 -13.61
CA ILE A 112 14.80 15.33 -12.70
C ILE A 112 14.98 13.82 -12.85
N VAL A 113 13.91 13.10 -13.22
CA VAL A 113 13.92 11.64 -13.41
C VAL A 113 13.35 11.31 -14.79
N GLY A 114 14.08 10.52 -15.55
CA GLY A 114 13.69 10.01 -16.85
C GLY A 114 12.95 8.67 -16.78
N GLU A 115 13.13 7.86 -17.82
CA GLU A 115 12.44 6.57 -17.96
C GLU A 115 12.81 5.58 -16.86
N GLY A 116 11.82 4.80 -16.45
CA GLY A 116 11.93 3.72 -15.48
C GLY A 116 10.83 2.67 -15.70
N GLU A 117 10.69 1.75 -14.75
CA GLU A 117 9.64 0.73 -14.83
C GLU A 117 9.25 0.18 -13.45
N ILE A 118 8.02 -0.28 -13.35
CA ILE A 118 7.50 -0.99 -12.18
C ILE A 118 6.88 -2.31 -12.65
N THR A 119 7.27 -3.41 -12.03
CA THR A 119 6.58 -4.70 -12.19
C THR A 119 5.54 -4.87 -11.10
N VAL A 120 4.30 -5.12 -11.51
CA VAL A 120 3.17 -5.39 -10.62
C VAL A 120 2.75 -6.84 -10.69
N GLU A 121 2.24 -7.37 -9.59
CA GLU A 121 1.65 -8.70 -9.51
C GLU A 121 0.14 -8.61 -9.67
N LEU A 122 -0.40 -9.57 -10.40
CA LEU A 122 -1.82 -9.72 -10.69
C LEU A 122 -2.32 -11.07 -10.16
N ASP A 123 -3.62 -11.24 -10.14
CA ASP A 123 -4.24 -12.49 -9.71
C ASP A 123 -3.73 -13.69 -10.52
N GLY A 124 -3.63 -14.82 -9.83
CA GLY A 124 -3.12 -16.07 -10.43
C GLY A 124 -1.60 -16.10 -10.66
N GLY A 125 -0.83 -15.22 -10.02
CA GLY A 125 0.64 -15.19 -10.10
C GLY A 125 1.18 -14.60 -11.41
N LYS A 126 0.34 -13.91 -12.17
CA LYS A 126 0.75 -13.17 -13.36
C LYS A 126 1.46 -11.87 -12.95
N THR A 127 2.24 -11.31 -13.85
CA THR A 127 2.90 -10.01 -13.66
C THR A 127 2.69 -9.13 -14.88
N ALA A 128 2.68 -7.82 -14.66
CA ALA A 128 2.73 -6.83 -15.72
C ALA A 128 3.85 -5.82 -15.43
N THR A 129 4.61 -5.44 -16.44
CA THR A 129 5.61 -4.37 -16.34
C THR A 129 5.04 -3.12 -16.97
N ILE A 130 5.02 -2.03 -16.19
CA ILE A 130 4.48 -0.73 -16.60
C ILE A 130 5.65 0.25 -16.62
N GLY A 131 5.88 0.83 -17.78
CA GLY A 131 6.90 1.84 -17.98
C GLY A 131 6.54 3.15 -17.28
N ILE A 132 7.55 3.80 -16.71
CA ILE A 132 7.51 5.19 -16.26
C ILE A 132 8.13 6.04 -17.36
N GLU A 133 7.43 7.05 -17.80
CA GLU A 133 7.93 8.02 -18.78
C GLU A 133 8.91 8.99 -18.14
N ARG A 134 8.50 9.55 -16.98
CA ARG A 134 9.27 10.49 -16.19
C ARG A 134 8.69 10.68 -14.79
N LEU A 135 9.49 11.28 -13.92
CA LEU A 135 9.04 11.98 -12.72
C LEU A 135 9.62 13.39 -12.74
N HIS A 136 8.79 14.37 -12.46
CA HIS A 136 9.24 15.74 -12.30
C HIS A 136 8.72 16.40 -11.02
N LEU A 137 9.41 17.44 -10.58
CA LEU A 137 9.04 18.26 -9.44
C LEU A 137 8.24 19.48 -9.89
N GLU A 138 7.20 19.81 -9.14
CA GLU A 138 6.41 21.01 -9.35
C GLU A 138 5.83 21.54 -8.04
N GLN A 139 5.28 22.75 -8.06
CA GLN A 139 4.53 23.34 -6.96
C GLN A 139 3.10 22.82 -6.95
N ASP A 140 2.58 22.41 -5.78
CA ASP A 140 1.14 22.20 -5.62
C ASP A 140 0.43 23.56 -5.55
N PRO A 141 -0.73 23.77 -6.21
CA PRO A 141 -1.53 24.99 -6.06
C PRO A 141 -2.21 25.05 -4.70
N GLY A 142 -2.76 26.21 -4.34
CA GLY A 142 -3.58 26.39 -3.16
C GLY A 142 -4.90 25.61 -3.23
N LYS A 143 -5.80 25.86 -2.29
CA LYS A 143 -7.12 25.22 -2.23
C LYS A 143 -8.21 26.28 -2.35
N MET A 144 -9.11 26.10 -3.30
CA MET A 144 -10.33 26.90 -3.39
C MET A 144 -11.42 26.30 -2.51
N LEU A 145 -12.08 27.14 -1.69
CA LEU A 145 -13.15 26.77 -0.77
C LEU A 145 -14.46 27.39 -1.29
N HIS A 146 -15.40 26.54 -1.71
CA HIS A 146 -16.68 26.94 -2.31
C HIS A 146 -17.89 26.73 -1.39
N ASP A 147 -17.69 26.11 -0.24
CA ASP A 147 -18.72 25.66 0.71
C ASP A 147 -19.09 26.71 1.75
N GLN A 148 -18.28 27.76 1.89
CA GLN A 148 -18.47 28.79 2.94
C GLN A 148 -19.39 29.94 2.52
N SER A 149 -19.64 30.12 1.21
CA SER A 149 -20.51 31.17 0.69
C SER A 149 -21.13 30.76 -0.64
N PRO A 150 -22.41 31.10 -0.91
CA PRO A 150 -23.05 30.81 -2.18
C PRO A 150 -22.55 31.70 -3.34
N SER A 151 -21.88 32.82 -3.06
CA SER A 151 -21.46 33.82 -4.05
C SER A 151 -19.96 34.13 -4.04
N LEU A 152 -19.20 33.63 -3.07
CA LEU A 152 -17.76 33.88 -2.92
C LEU A 152 -17.01 32.56 -2.84
N SER A 153 -15.82 32.54 -3.45
CA SER A 153 -14.84 31.49 -3.23
C SER A 153 -13.71 32.04 -2.35
N TYR A 154 -13.37 31.32 -1.30
CA TYR A 154 -12.22 31.63 -0.47
C TYR A 154 -11.02 30.82 -0.92
N ILE A 155 -9.82 31.30 -0.64
CA ILE A 155 -8.58 30.66 -1.05
C ILE A 155 -7.74 30.40 0.20
N ASP A 156 -7.31 29.15 0.34
CA ASP A 156 -6.33 28.72 1.34
C ASP A 156 -5.01 28.39 0.63
N TYR A 157 -3.98 29.17 0.91
CA TYR A 157 -2.64 29.02 0.36
C TYR A 157 -1.72 28.11 1.18
N ASN A 158 -2.22 27.44 2.21
CA ASN A 158 -1.39 26.52 3.02
C ASN A 158 -0.72 25.45 2.15
N ARG A 159 -1.43 24.93 1.15
CA ARG A 159 -0.89 23.96 0.22
C ARG A 159 -0.04 24.57 -0.90
N CYS A 160 -0.27 25.83 -1.26
CA CYS A 160 0.44 26.50 -2.34
C CYS A 160 1.97 26.44 -2.12
N GLY A 161 2.70 25.91 -3.10
CA GLY A 161 4.15 25.77 -3.03
C GLY A 161 4.63 24.53 -2.29
N VAL A 162 3.77 23.66 -1.78
CA VAL A 162 4.16 22.32 -1.32
C VAL A 162 4.78 21.58 -2.51
N ALA A 163 5.90 20.88 -2.27
CA ALA A 163 6.55 20.12 -3.34
C ALA A 163 5.69 18.94 -3.78
N LEU A 164 5.51 18.79 -5.07
CA LEU A 164 4.74 17.74 -5.71
C LEU A 164 5.63 16.99 -6.68
N MET A 165 5.64 15.66 -6.61
CA MET A 165 6.20 14.78 -7.63
C MET A 165 5.06 14.36 -8.55
N GLU A 166 5.13 14.67 -9.83
CA GLU A 166 4.26 14.09 -10.84
C GLU A 166 4.97 12.93 -11.52
N ILE A 167 4.43 11.72 -11.37
CA ILE A 167 4.93 10.47 -11.91
C ILE A 167 4.05 10.04 -13.06
N VAL A 168 4.57 10.10 -14.27
CA VAL A 168 3.82 9.80 -15.50
C VAL A 168 4.16 8.41 -15.98
N SER A 169 3.17 7.54 -16.11
CA SER A 169 3.35 6.21 -16.70
C SER A 169 3.30 6.26 -18.24
N LYS A 170 3.94 5.27 -18.89
CA LYS A 170 3.65 4.96 -20.28
C LYS A 170 2.24 4.38 -20.40
N PRO A 171 1.60 4.44 -21.58
CA PRO A 171 0.26 3.89 -21.80
C PRO A 171 0.31 2.36 -21.96
N ASP A 172 0.88 1.66 -20.98
CA ASP A 172 1.12 0.21 -20.98
C ASP A 172 0.04 -0.57 -20.23
N ILE A 173 -0.77 0.11 -19.42
CA ILE A 173 -1.84 -0.51 -18.61
C ILE A 173 -3.00 -0.88 -19.54
N ARG A 174 -3.59 -2.07 -19.32
CA ARG A 174 -4.60 -2.66 -20.23
C ARG A 174 -5.95 -2.96 -19.60
N ASP A 175 -6.07 -2.87 -18.29
CA ASP A 175 -7.33 -3.06 -17.57
C ASP A 175 -7.31 -2.41 -16.19
N ALA A 176 -8.46 -2.43 -15.51
CA ALA A 176 -8.63 -1.84 -14.18
C ALA A 176 -7.84 -2.58 -13.09
N GLU A 177 -7.60 -3.89 -13.24
CA GLU A 177 -6.80 -4.68 -12.29
C GLU A 177 -5.34 -4.23 -12.31
N GLN A 178 -4.76 -4.10 -13.51
CA GLN A 178 -3.40 -3.59 -13.69
C GLN A 178 -3.26 -2.16 -13.16
N ALA A 179 -4.24 -1.29 -13.40
CA ALA A 179 -4.23 0.08 -12.91
C ALA A 179 -4.24 0.15 -11.37
N LYS A 180 -5.11 -0.62 -10.72
CA LYS A 180 -5.15 -0.72 -9.26
C LYS A 180 -3.85 -1.29 -8.69
N ALA A 181 -3.31 -2.33 -9.30
CA ALA A 181 -2.04 -2.93 -8.89
C ALA A 181 -0.88 -1.93 -9.02
N TYR A 182 -0.86 -1.14 -10.11
CA TYR A 182 0.14 -0.10 -10.34
C TYR A 182 0.11 0.97 -9.24
N VAL A 183 -1.06 1.54 -8.95
CA VAL A 183 -1.17 2.58 -7.92
C VAL A 183 -0.85 2.03 -6.53
N THR A 184 -1.31 0.82 -6.21
CA THR A 184 -1.00 0.14 -4.95
C THR A 184 0.52 -0.06 -4.79
N LYS A 185 1.18 -0.54 -5.84
CA LYS A 185 2.62 -0.77 -5.83
C LYS A 185 3.41 0.52 -5.71
N LEU A 186 3.05 1.53 -6.51
CA LEU A 186 3.70 2.84 -6.45
C LEU A 186 3.55 3.48 -5.07
N ARG A 187 2.33 3.49 -4.51
CA ARG A 187 2.06 3.97 -3.16
C ARG A 187 2.93 3.25 -2.11
N SER A 188 3.04 1.94 -2.21
CA SER A 188 3.88 1.15 -1.31
C SER A 188 5.36 1.55 -1.43
N ILE A 189 5.90 1.69 -2.64
CA ILE A 189 7.28 2.14 -2.87
C ILE A 189 7.52 3.52 -2.23
N LEU A 190 6.65 4.49 -2.49
CA LEU A 190 6.76 5.85 -1.95
C LEU A 190 6.78 5.86 -0.41
N ARG A 191 5.91 5.06 0.24
CA ARG A 191 5.86 4.93 1.69
C ARG A 191 7.11 4.24 2.27
N TYR A 192 7.61 3.20 1.62
CA TYR A 192 8.85 2.54 2.04
C TYR A 192 10.07 3.47 1.94
N LEU A 193 10.14 4.25 0.87
CA LEU A 193 11.18 5.28 0.71
C LEU A 193 11.02 6.43 1.71
N GLY A 194 9.80 6.64 2.23
CA GLY A 194 9.47 7.79 3.07
C GLY A 194 9.38 9.10 2.28
N THR A 195 9.20 9.05 0.97
CA THR A 195 9.16 10.21 0.08
C THR A 195 7.78 10.81 -0.09
N CYS A 196 6.71 10.04 0.20
CA CYS A 196 5.32 10.48 0.32
C CYS A 196 4.60 9.62 1.36
N ASP A 197 3.62 10.18 2.07
CA ASP A 197 2.81 9.41 3.04
C ASP A 197 1.79 8.48 2.37
N GLY A 198 1.49 8.72 1.09
CA GLY A 198 0.57 7.92 0.29
C GLY A 198 -0.89 8.03 0.70
N ASP A 199 -1.29 9.08 1.41
CA ASP A 199 -2.65 9.30 1.89
C ASP A 199 -3.52 9.94 0.80
N MET A 200 -4.40 9.13 0.19
CA MET A 200 -5.30 9.58 -0.86
C MET A 200 -6.48 10.40 -0.29
N GLU A 201 -6.91 10.16 0.94
CA GLU A 201 -8.03 10.87 1.56
C GLU A 201 -7.64 12.31 1.91
N LYS A 202 -6.40 12.51 2.38
CA LYS A 202 -5.83 13.86 2.61
C LYS A 202 -5.43 14.56 1.32
N GLY A 203 -5.35 13.81 0.20
CA GLY A 203 -4.91 14.33 -1.09
C GLY A 203 -3.40 14.46 -1.23
N SER A 204 -2.61 13.80 -0.35
CA SER A 204 -1.15 13.71 -0.49
C SER A 204 -0.74 12.81 -1.66
N LEU A 205 -1.61 11.88 -2.05
CA LEU A 205 -1.48 11.05 -3.25
C LEU A 205 -2.76 11.16 -4.09
N ARG A 206 -2.63 11.58 -5.35
CA ARG A 206 -3.74 11.73 -6.30
C ARG A 206 -3.40 11.01 -7.58
N ALA A 207 -4.41 10.52 -8.30
CA ALA A 207 -4.24 9.85 -9.58
C ALA A 207 -5.18 10.46 -10.62
N ASP A 208 -4.63 10.88 -11.74
CA ASP A 208 -5.36 11.22 -12.95
C ASP A 208 -5.15 10.10 -13.96
N VAL A 209 -6.24 9.66 -14.62
CA VAL A 209 -6.21 8.48 -15.48
C VAL A 209 -6.62 8.85 -16.89
N ASN A 210 -5.75 8.59 -17.85
CA ASN A 210 -6.03 8.75 -19.27
C ASN A 210 -6.51 7.40 -19.83
N VAL A 211 -7.74 7.34 -20.32
CA VAL A 211 -8.37 6.12 -20.86
C VAL A 211 -8.69 6.31 -22.33
N SER A 212 -8.31 5.36 -23.16
CA SER A 212 -8.79 5.20 -24.52
C SER A 212 -9.08 3.73 -24.83
N VAL A 213 -9.84 3.47 -25.88
CA VAL A 213 -10.13 2.11 -26.37
C VAL A 213 -9.76 1.96 -27.84
N ARG A 214 -9.39 0.74 -28.23
CA ARG A 214 -9.13 0.36 -29.62
C ARG A 214 -9.64 -1.04 -29.91
N ARG A 215 -9.89 -1.35 -31.17
CA ARG A 215 -10.23 -2.73 -31.54
C ARG A 215 -9.06 -3.66 -31.22
N TYR A 216 -9.38 -4.84 -30.74
CA TYR A 216 -8.36 -5.86 -30.49
C TYR A 216 -7.57 -6.17 -31.77
N GLY A 217 -6.25 -6.09 -31.66
CA GLY A 217 -5.33 -6.28 -32.78
C GLY A 217 -4.90 -5.00 -33.50
N GLU A 218 -5.54 -3.85 -33.21
CA GLU A 218 -5.09 -2.56 -33.73
C GLU A 218 -3.91 -2.02 -32.91
N THR A 219 -3.02 -1.27 -33.56
CA THR A 219 -1.84 -0.66 -32.90
C THR A 219 -2.02 0.84 -32.63
N ALA A 220 -2.88 1.52 -33.40
CA ALA A 220 -3.15 2.95 -33.23
C ALA A 220 -3.92 3.19 -31.91
N PHE A 221 -3.57 4.26 -31.21
CA PHE A 221 -4.31 4.68 -30.02
C PHE A 221 -5.63 5.36 -30.39
N GLY A 222 -6.67 5.06 -29.61
CA GLY A 222 -7.91 5.81 -29.68
C GLY A 222 -7.80 7.19 -29.04
N THR A 223 -8.86 8.00 -29.17
CA THR A 223 -8.96 9.29 -28.49
C THR A 223 -9.08 9.08 -26.98
N ARG A 224 -8.20 9.72 -26.23
CA ARG A 224 -8.17 9.59 -24.76
C ARG A 224 -9.08 10.58 -24.08
N CYS A 225 -9.70 10.17 -22.99
CA CYS A 225 -10.30 11.04 -21.98
C CYS A 225 -9.50 10.97 -20.69
N GLU A 226 -9.25 12.13 -20.08
CA GLU A 226 -8.64 12.23 -18.76
C GLU A 226 -9.72 12.15 -17.67
N ILE A 227 -9.56 11.30 -16.67
CA ILE A 227 -10.51 11.17 -15.56
C ILE A 227 -9.86 11.68 -14.29
N LYS A 228 -10.56 12.57 -13.58
CA LYS A 228 -10.14 13.19 -12.32
C LYS A 228 -11.08 12.86 -11.17
N ASN A 229 -10.69 13.28 -9.96
CA ASN A 229 -11.49 13.13 -8.72
C ASN A 229 -11.61 11.71 -8.20
N MET A 230 -10.54 10.93 -8.32
CA MET A 230 -10.49 9.59 -7.75
C MET A 230 -9.61 9.58 -6.50
N ASN A 231 -10.23 9.59 -5.33
CA ASN A 231 -9.57 9.62 -4.03
C ASN A 231 -9.40 8.24 -3.37
N SER A 232 -9.62 7.18 -4.14
CA SER A 232 -9.33 5.81 -3.70
C SER A 232 -8.98 4.90 -4.88
N ILE A 233 -8.20 3.85 -4.60
CA ILE A 233 -7.80 2.85 -5.60
C ILE A 233 -9.03 2.13 -6.19
N ASN A 234 -10.08 1.93 -5.40
CA ASN A 234 -11.32 1.31 -5.89
C ASN A 234 -12.05 2.21 -6.90
N PHE A 235 -12.08 3.51 -6.65
CA PHE A 235 -12.71 4.45 -7.59
C PHE A 235 -11.95 4.55 -8.90
N ILE A 236 -10.63 4.41 -8.88
CA ILE A 236 -9.81 4.31 -10.11
C ILE A 236 -10.30 3.14 -10.98
N GLY A 237 -10.45 1.95 -10.40
CA GLY A 237 -10.95 0.78 -11.13
C GLY A 237 -12.34 0.99 -11.71
N GLN A 238 -13.28 1.52 -10.91
CA GLN A 238 -14.65 1.79 -11.35
C GLN A 238 -14.71 2.84 -12.47
N ALA A 239 -13.94 3.91 -12.35
CA ALA A 239 -13.86 4.97 -13.35
C ALA A 239 -13.35 4.46 -14.70
N ILE A 240 -12.29 3.63 -14.70
CA ILE A 240 -11.73 3.01 -15.89
C ILE A 240 -12.76 2.10 -16.58
N GLU A 241 -13.43 1.22 -15.82
CA GLU A 241 -14.41 0.30 -16.38
C GLU A 241 -15.62 1.04 -16.98
N TYR A 242 -16.12 2.05 -16.28
CA TYR A 242 -17.21 2.88 -16.79
C TYR A 242 -16.82 3.62 -18.07
N GLU A 243 -15.70 4.32 -18.04
CA GLU A 243 -15.27 5.17 -19.17
C GLU A 243 -14.94 4.33 -20.41
N ALA A 244 -14.26 3.20 -20.23
CA ALA A 244 -13.96 2.31 -21.36
C ALA A 244 -15.26 1.77 -21.99
N ARG A 245 -16.24 1.39 -21.18
CA ARG A 245 -17.54 0.93 -21.67
C ARG A 245 -18.29 2.02 -22.41
N ARG A 246 -18.34 3.24 -21.84
CA ARG A 246 -18.94 4.41 -22.48
C ARG A 246 -18.31 4.69 -23.86
N GLN A 247 -16.98 4.65 -23.96
CA GLN A 247 -16.28 4.90 -25.22
C GLN A 247 -16.61 3.83 -26.27
N ILE A 248 -16.64 2.56 -25.88
CA ILE A 248 -16.99 1.45 -26.76
C ILE A 248 -18.41 1.63 -27.32
N GLU A 249 -19.39 1.90 -26.45
CA GLU A 249 -20.79 2.12 -26.85
C GLU A 249 -20.92 3.26 -27.87
N ILE A 250 -20.30 4.42 -27.61
CA ILE A 250 -20.35 5.56 -28.53
C ILE A 250 -19.76 5.19 -29.91
N ILE A 251 -18.61 4.51 -29.92
CA ILE A 251 -17.95 4.15 -31.20
C ILE A 251 -18.77 3.09 -31.96
N GLU A 252 -19.33 2.13 -31.27
CA GLU A 252 -20.17 1.09 -31.89
C GLU A 252 -21.49 1.65 -32.44
N ASP A 253 -22.02 2.72 -31.84
CA ASP A 253 -23.18 3.47 -32.33
C ASP A 253 -22.82 4.42 -33.48
N GLY A 254 -21.56 4.44 -33.95
CA GLY A 254 -21.09 5.26 -35.06
C GLY A 254 -20.71 6.70 -34.66
N GLY A 255 -20.62 6.99 -33.37
CA GLY A 255 -20.14 8.26 -32.84
C GLY A 255 -18.61 8.35 -32.77
N SER A 256 -18.12 9.49 -32.29
CA SER A 256 -16.69 9.74 -32.05
C SER A 256 -16.46 10.18 -30.61
N ILE A 257 -15.28 9.85 -30.10
CA ILE A 257 -14.85 10.29 -28.76
C ILE A 257 -14.19 11.66 -28.88
N ASP A 258 -14.62 12.57 -28.03
CA ASP A 258 -13.97 13.86 -27.85
C ASP A 258 -12.86 13.75 -26.79
N GLN A 259 -11.71 14.38 -27.07
CA GLN A 259 -10.66 14.50 -26.07
C GLN A 259 -11.08 15.53 -25.02
N GLU A 260 -11.39 15.08 -23.82
CA GLU A 260 -11.91 15.91 -22.73
C GLU A 260 -11.42 15.45 -21.37
N THR A 261 -11.52 16.35 -20.38
CA THR A 261 -11.38 16.01 -18.96
C THR A 261 -12.76 15.70 -18.38
N ARG A 262 -12.84 14.57 -17.69
CA ARG A 262 -14.06 14.05 -17.07
C ARG A 262 -13.89 13.92 -15.56
N LEU A 263 -14.95 14.13 -14.81
CA LEU A 263 -15.00 13.95 -13.37
C LEU A 263 -15.67 12.62 -13.03
N PHE A 264 -15.07 11.80 -12.20
CA PHE A 264 -15.73 10.61 -11.66
C PHE A 264 -16.66 11.00 -10.51
N ASP A 265 -17.92 10.55 -10.57
CA ASP A 265 -18.91 10.68 -9.50
C ASP A 265 -19.05 9.33 -8.77
N PRO A 266 -18.47 9.18 -7.57
CA PRO A 266 -18.47 7.91 -6.86
C PRO A 266 -19.86 7.47 -6.38
N ASN A 267 -20.81 8.42 -6.21
CA ASN A 267 -22.16 8.09 -5.76
C ASN A 267 -22.99 7.45 -6.89
N LYS A 268 -22.73 7.85 -8.13
CA LYS A 268 -23.41 7.32 -9.30
C LYS A 268 -22.59 6.22 -10.01
N GLY A 269 -21.29 6.14 -9.75
CA GLY A 269 -20.37 5.24 -10.43
C GLY A 269 -20.16 5.59 -11.91
N GLU A 270 -20.27 6.87 -12.29
CA GLU A 270 -20.19 7.33 -13.67
C GLU A 270 -19.18 8.48 -13.83
N THR A 271 -18.71 8.71 -15.07
CA THR A 271 -17.93 9.89 -15.43
C THR A 271 -18.83 10.93 -16.09
N ARG A 272 -18.57 12.22 -15.81
CA ARG A 272 -19.24 13.35 -16.46
C ARG A 272 -18.22 14.34 -17.03
N SER A 273 -18.52 14.97 -18.17
CA SER A 273 -17.67 16.02 -18.74
C SER A 273 -17.52 17.20 -17.78
N MET A 274 -16.31 17.70 -17.61
CA MET A 274 -16.03 18.90 -16.81
C MET A 274 -16.04 20.16 -17.68
N ARG A 275 -15.55 20.05 -18.92
CA ARG A 275 -15.46 21.15 -19.89
C ARG A 275 -15.53 20.60 -21.32
N SER A 276 -16.18 21.32 -22.19
CA SER A 276 -16.07 21.14 -23.64
C SER A 276 -14.70 21.63 -24.13
N LYS A 277 -14.25 21.09 -25.21
CA LYS A 277 -12.99 21.07 -25.92
C LYS A 277 -12.30 22.37 -26.30
N GLU A 278 -12.74 23.53 -25.91
CA GLU A 278 -12.28 24.78 -26.55
C GLU A 278 -10.89 25.28 -26.13
N GLU A 279 -10.24 24.64 -25.16
CA GLU A 279 -8.92 25.08 -24.70
C GLU A 279 -7.99 23.91 -24.35
N ALA A 280 -7.34 23.34 -25.36
CA ALA A 280 -6.03 22.77 -25.13
C ALA A 280 -5.11 23.95 -24.74
N HIS A 281 -4.90 24.14 -23.43
CA HIS A 281 -4.07 25.25 -22.97
C HIS A 281 -2.64 25.04 -23.47
N ASP A 282 -2.20 25.89 -24.39
CA ASP A 282 -0.78 26.07 -24.65
C ASP A 282 -0.18 26.77 -23.42
N TYR A 283 0.45 26.00 -22.55
CA TYR A 283 1.07 26.51 -21.32
C TYR A 283 2.32 27.35 -21.58
N ARG A 284 2.80 27.45 -22.81
CA ARG A 284 3.95 28.27 -23.21
C ARG A 284 5.12 28.10 -22.27
N TYR A 285 5.53 26.86 -22.05
CA TYR A 285 6.65 26.54 -21.19
C TYR A 285 7.92 27.27 -21.60
N PHE A 286 8.63 27.84 -20.62
CA PHE A 286 9.98 28.36 -20.80
C PHE A 286 10.75 28.21 -19.48
N PRO A 287 12.11 28.09 -19.53
CA PRO A 287 12.93 27.99 -18.32
C PRO A 287 12.68 29.15 -17.36
N ASP A 288 12.51 28.84 -16.08
CA ASP A 288 12.33 29.86 -15.04
C ASP A 288 13.61 30.68 -14.89
N PRO A 289 13.59 32.02 -15.12
CA PRO A 289 14.78 32.84 -15.09
C PRO A 289 15.35 33.04 -13.66
N ASP A 290 14.55 32.76 -12.63
CA ASP A 290 14.93 32.94 -11.23
C ASP A 290 15.55 31.69 -10.62
N LEU A 291 15.58 30.57 -11.36
CA LEU A 291 16.13 29.30 -10.92
C LEU A 291 17.27 28.83 -11.82
N LEU A 292 18.41 28.54 -11.24
CA LEU A 292 19.48 27.89 -11.96
C LEU A 292 19.13 26.42 -12.26
N PRO A 293 19.67 25.84 -13.35
CA PRO A 293 19.58 24.41 -13.56
C PRO A 293 20.11 23.63 -12.35
N LEU A 294 19.44 22.54 -12.02
CA LEU A 294 19.96 21.58 -11.06
C LEU A 294 21.05 20.75 -11.74
N GLU A 295 22.20 20.65 -11.13
CA GLU A 295 23.32 19.85 -11.61
C GLU A 295 23.76 18.90 -10.51
N PHE A 296 23.77 17.59 -10.81
CA PHE A 296 24.15 16.54 -9.89
C PHE A 296 25.43 15.86 -10.34
N THR A 297 26.23 15.40 -9.39
CA THR A 297 27.30 14.47 -9.66
C THR A 297 26.77 13.03 -9.58
N GLN A 298 27.42 12.10 -10.30
CA GLN A 298 27.09 10.69 -10.16
C GLN A 298 27.29 10.21 -8.71
N ALA A 299 28.31 10.71 -8.03
CA ALA A 299 28.56 10.38 -6.62
C ALA A 299 27.40 10.76 -5.69
N PHE A 300 26.72 11.87 -5.93
CA PHE A 300 25.52 12.26 -5.18
C PHE A 300 24.39 11.24 -5.39
N VAL A 301 24.18 10.79 -6.62
CA VAL A 301 23.15 9.79 -6.94
C VAL A 301 23.49 8.44 -6.33
N ASP A 302 24.76 8.02 -6.41
CA ASP A 302 25.23 6.75 -5.85
C ASP A 302 25.14 6.73 -4.32
N ASP A 303 25.43 7.85 -3.65
CA ASP A 303 25.26 7.99 -2.20
C ASP A 303 23.78 7.84 -1.79
N LEU A 304 22.86 8.49 -2.48
CA LEU A 304 21.42 8.33 -2.23
C LEU A 304 20.95 6.89 -2.50
N LYS A 305 21.49 6.24 -3.53
CA LYS A 305 21.18 4.84 -3.84
C LYS A 305 21.63 3.89 -2.73
N ALA A 306 22.81 4.12 -2.18
CA ALA A 306 23.34 3.32 -1.06
C ALA A 306 22.53 3.46 0.23
N GLN A 307 21.81 4.57 0.40
CA GLN A 307 20.96 4.86 1.56
C GLN A 307 19.51 4.41 1.39
N LEU A 308 19.12 3.83 0.24
CA LEU A 308 17.76 3.37 0.06
C LEU A 308 17.44 2.22 1.02
N PRO A 309 16.25 2.23 1.64
CA PRO A 309 15.78 1.09 2.41
C PRO A 309 15.49 -0.10 1.49
N GLU A 310 15.41 -1.28 2.09
CA GLU A 310 14.90 -2.46 1.37
C GLU A 310 13.46 -2.21 0.90
N LEU A 311 13.22 -2.37 -0.39
CA LEU A 311 11.91 -2.14 -1.01
C LEU A 311 10.96 -3.34 -0.82
N PRO A 312 9.64 -3.16 -1.00
CA PRO A 312 8.64 -4.20 -0.72
C PRO A 312 8.93 -5.55 -1.38
N ASP A 313 9.38 -5.56 -2.66
CA ASP A 313 9.66 -6.81 -3.38
C ASP A 313 10.85 -7.57 -2.85
N GLN A 314 11.92 -6.85 -2.51
CA GLN A 314 13.11 -7.41 -1.92
C GLN A 314 12.78 -8.03 -0.54
N LYS A 315 12.03 -7.27 0.27
CA LYS A 315 11.58 -7.69 1.61
C LYS A 315 10.65 -8.91 1.52
N ARG A 316 9.70 -8.90 0.60
CA ARG A 316 8.83 -10.05 0.33
C ARG A 316 9.62 -11.28 -0.06
N SER A 317 10.56 -11.14 -1.02
CA SER A 317 11.44 -12.25 -1.42
C SER A 317 12.23 -12.81 -0.23
N ARG A 318 12.77 -11.94 0.60
CA ARG A 318 13.49 -12.34 1.81
C ARG A 318 12.57 -13.07 2.82
N PHE A 319 11.34 -12.63 3.00
CA PHE A 319 10.39 -13.30 3.90
C PHE A 319 10.02 -14.71 3.39
N VAL A 320 9.82 -14.87 2.08
CA VAL A 320 9.57 -16.18 1.46
C VAL A 320 10.78 -17.10 1.60
N THR A 321 11.97 -16.64 1.24
CA THR A 321 13.16 -17.49 1.19
C THR A 321 13.80 -17.71 2.57
N GLY A 322 13.78 -16.70 3.43
CA GLY A 322 14.43 -16.73 4.73
C GLY A 322 13.61 -17.37 5.85
N PHE A 323 12.28 -17.27 5.78
CA PHE A 323 11.39 -17.73 6.84
C PHE A 323 10.32 -18.73 6.35
N GLY A 324 10.37 -19.15 5.08
CA GLY A 324 9.46 -20.15 4.51
C GLY A 324 7.99 -19.69 4.47
N LEU A 325 7.73 -18.39 4.34
CA LEU A 325 6.39 -17.85 4.21
C LEU A 325 5.81 -18.19 2.84
N SER A 326 4.48 -18.33 2.77
CA SER A 326 3.82 -18.34 1.47
C SER A 326 3.98 -16.98 0.78
N PRO A 327 4.00 -16.94 -0.57
CA PRO A 327 4.01 -15.67 -1.30
C PRO A 327 2.87 -14.72 -0.88
N TYR A 328 1.71 -15.28 -0.57
CA TYR A 328 0.54 -14.54 -0.09
C TYR A 328 0.79 -13.89 1.28
N ASP A 329 1.24 -14.69 2.28
CA ASP A 329 1.51 -14.16 3.64
C ASP A 329 2.59 -13.07 3.61
N ALA A 330 3.65 -13.29 2.82
CA ALA A 330 4.70 -12.31 2.64
C ALA A 330 4.15 -11.01 2.00
N SER A 331 3.26 -11.11 0.99
CA SER A 331 2.63 -9.95 0.37
C SER A 331 1.75 -9.16 1.34
N VAL A 332 0.99 -9.86 2.20
CA VAL A 332 0.16 -9.21 3.25
C VAL A 332 1.03 -8.43 4.24
N LEU A 333 2.15 -9.01 4.67
CA LEU A 333 3.06 -8.36 5.64
C LEU A 333 3.78 -7.16 5.05
N VAL A 334 4.15 -7.17 3.76
CA VAL A 334 4.87 -6.06 3.13
C VAL A 334 3.97 -5.01 2.50
N ALA A 335 2.64 -5.21 2.51
CA ALA A 335 1.69 -4.26 1.91
C ALA A 335 1.83 -2.85 2.49
N GLU A 336 2.02 -2.76 3.82
CA GLU A 336 2.28 -1.53 4.54
C GLU A 336 3.64 -1.63 5.26
N ARG A 337 4.41 -0.54 5.22
CA ARG A 337 5.75 -0.49 5.81
C ARG A 337 5.74 -0.84 7.30
N GLU A 338 4.81 -0.27 8.05
CA GLU A 338 4.68 -0.44 9.50
C GLU A 338 4.37 -1.89 9.88
N SER A 339 3.62 -2.60 9.03
CA SER A 339 3.31 -4.03 9.22
C SER A 339 4.56 -4.90 9.04
N ALA A 340 5.36 -4.60 8.03
CA ALA A 340 6.62 -5.29 7.80
C ALA A 340 7.63 -5.03 8.93
N GLU A 341 7.78 -3.79 9.37
CA GLU A 341 8.65 -3.40 10.48
C GLU A 341 8.22 -4.06 11.80
N PHE A 342 6.92 -4.15 12.05
CA PHE A 342 6.39 -4.86 13.21
C PHE A 342 6.77 -6.34 13.18
N TYR A 343 6.54 -7.02 12.05
CA TYR A 343 6.90 -8.43 11.89
C TYR A 343 8.41 -8.65 12.04
N GLU A 344 9.25 -7.79 11.48
CA GLU A 344 10.70 -7.87 11.64
C GLU A 344 11.13 -7.66 13.10
N THR A 345 10.43 -6.81 13.84
CA THR A 345 10.66 -6.62 15.28
C THR A 345 10.25 -7.85 16.08
N VAL A 346 9.14 -8.51 15.70
CA VAL A 346 8.76 -9.82 16.29
C VAL A 346 9.86 -10.84 16.01
N LEU A 347 10.31 -10.98 14.75
CA LEU A 347 11.41 -11.89 14.40
C LEU A 347 12.69 -11.61 15.19
N ALA A 348 13.02 -10.33 15.41
CA ALA A 348 14.20 -9.95 16.19
C ALA A 348 14.10 -10.41 17.65
N GLY A 349 12.89 -10.49 18.21
CA GLY A 349 12.60 -10.93 19.57
C GLY A 349 12.53 -12.45 19.75
N LEU A 350 12.42 -13.25 18.67
CA LEU A 350 12.32 -14.71 18.76
C LEU A 350 13.64 -15.36 19.17
N ALA A 351 13.56 -16.36 20.03
CA ALA A 351 14.68 -17.21 20.41
C ALA A 351 15.18 -18.08 19.25
N ASP A 352 14.26 -18.61 18.42
CA ASP A 352 14.56 -19.40 17.23
C ASP A 352 13.75 -18.91 16.02
N LYS A 353 14.35 -17.98 15.25
CA LYS A 353 13.71 -17.38 14.06
C LYS A 353 13.46 -18.38 12.94
N ALA A 354 14.33 -19.38 12.79
CA ALA A 354 14.21 -20.37 11.72
C ALA A 354 13.03 -21.30 11.95
N ARG A 355 12.80 -21.70 13.22
CA ARG A 355 11.68 -22.53 13.62
C ARG A 355 10.35 -21.75 13.64
N ASP A 356 10.35 -20.57 14.24
CA ASP A 356 9.13 -19.89 14.67
C ASP A 356 8.73 -18.72 13.76
N GLY A 357 9.57 -18.35 12.77
CA GLY A 357 9.29 -17.22 11.88
C GLY A 357 7.96 -17.32 11.12
N LYS A 358 7.63 -18.52 10.62
CA LYS A 358 6.34 -18.76 9.97
C LYS A 358 5.16 -18.69 10.95
N LEU A 359 5.35 -19.20 12.17
CA LEU A 359 4.34 -19.12 13.24
C LEU A 359 4.11 -17.65 13.62
N ALA A 360 5.17 -16.86 13.76
CA ALA A 360 5.08 -15.43 14.03
C ALA A 360 4.30 -14.69 12.94
N ALA A 361 4.56 -14.97 11.65
CA ALA A 361 3.80 -14.41 10.55
C ALA A 361 2.30 -14.70 10.67
N ASN A 362 1.94 -15.96 10.95
CA ASN A 362 0.55 -16.36 11.16
C ASN A 362 -0.11 -15.60 12.32
N TRP A 363 0.62 -15.38 13.42
CA TRP A 363 0.11 -14.62 14.56
C TRP A 363 -0.09 -13.14 14.24
N VAL A 364 0.85 -12.53 13.51
CA VAL A 364 0.70 -11.13 13.05
C VAL A 364 -0.50 -10.98 12.12
N ILE A 365 -0.60 -11.85 11.09
CA ILE A 365 -1.64 -11.73 10.05
C ILE A 365 -3.04 -12.06 10.62
N ASN A 366 -3.18 -13.17 11.35
CA ASN A 366 -4.50 -13.68 11.71
C ASN A 366 -4.98 -13.16 13.07
N GLU A 367 -4.11 -13.14 14.09
CA GLU A 367 -4.54 -12.76 15.43
C GLU A 367 -4.41 -11.24 15.63
N LEU A 368 -3.23 -10.67 15.38
CA LEU A 368 -3.00 -9.24 15.60
C LEU A 368 -3.80 -8.37 14.62
N PHE A 369 -3.66 -8.60 13.29
CA PHE A 369 -4.41 -7.78 12.32
C PHE A 369 -5.92 -7.98 12.46
N GLY A 370 -6.37 -9.22 12.75
CA GLY A 370 -7.78 -9.48 13.02
C GLY A 370 -8.32 -8.66 14.19
N ARG A 371 -7.52 -8.52 15.25
CA ARG A 371 -7.89 -7.73 16.43
C ARG A 371 -7.83 -6.23 16.17
N LEU A 372 -6.75 -5.75 15.53
CA LEU A 372 -6.60 -4.34 15.13
C LEU A 372 -7.76 -3.87 14.26
N ASN A 373 -8.11 -4.65 13.24
CA ASN A 373 -9.21 -4.34 12.32
C ASN A 373 -10.56 -4.28 13.04
N LYS A 374 -10.81 -5.21 13.96
CA LYS A 374 -12.06 -5.25 14.74
C LYS A 374 -12.25 -4.00 15.59
N GLU A 375 -11.18 -3.43 16.11
CA GLU A 375 -11.20 -2.24 16.95
C GLU A 375 -10.85 -0.95 16.20
N SER A 376 -10.59 -1.03 14.88
CA SER A 376 -10.17 0.12 14.06
C SER A 376 -8.92 0.82 14.60
N VAL A 377 -7.96 0.04 15.12
CA VAL A 377 -6.70 0.51 15.67
C VAL A 377 -5.57 0.34 14.66
N ALA A 378 -4.77 1.38 14.45
CA ALA A 378 -3.57 1.28 13.61
C ALA A 378 -2.47 0.44 14.31
N ILE A 379 -1.66 -0.27 13.54
CA ILE A 379 -0.60 -1.15 14.08
C ILE A 379 0.40 -0.39 14.97
N ALA A 380 0.69 0.87 14.67
CA ALA A 380 1.56 1.72 15.49
C ALA A 380 0.98 2.02 16.89
N ALA A 381 -0.34 1.89 17.06
CA ALA A 381 -1.04 2.07 18.34
C ALA A 381 -1.46 0.73 18.97
N SER A 382 -0.89 -0.39 18.50
CA SER A 382 -1.21 -1.73 19.03
C SER A 382 -0.96 -1.81 20.54
N PRO A 383 -1.95 -2.27 21.33
CA PRO A 383 -1.75 -2.54 22.76
C PRO A 383 -0.75 -3.67 23.05
N VAL A 384 -0.58 -4.59 22.08
CA VAL A 384 0.41 -5.67 22.16
C VAL A 384 1.63 -5.28 21.37
N SER A 385 2.76 -5.13 22.04
CA SER A 385 4.03 -4.83 21.39
C SER A 385 4.60 -6.03 20.61
N ALA A 386 5.50 -5.77 19.69
CA ALA A 386 6.17 -6.83 18.92
C ALA A 386 6.97 -7.78 19.83
N GLN A 387 7.58 -7.27 20.91
CA GLN A 387 8.31 -8.08 21.89
C GLN A 387 7.39 -9.00 22.69
N GLN A 388 6.21 -8.50 23.08
CA GLN A 388 5.21 -9.34 23.77
C GLN A 388 4.68 -10.44 22.83
N LEU A 389 4.44 -10.12 21.56
CA LEU A 389 4.02 -11.11 20.58
C LEU A 389 5.11 -12.16 20.33
N ALA A 390 6.37 -11.76 20.23
CA ALA A 390 7.51 -12.67 20.14
C ALA A 390 7.57 -13.64 21.33
N ALA A 391 7.38 -13.13 22.55
CA ALA A 391 7.36 -13.97 23.75
C ALA A 391 6.20 -14.98 23.74
N ILE A 392 5.02 -14.60 23.24
CA ILE A 392 3.88 -15.52 23.07
C ILE A 392 4.24 -16.62 22.05
N VAL A 393 4.85 -16.25 20.91
CA VAL A 393 5.25 -17.20 19.87
C VAL A 393 6.34 -18.15 20.39
N ASP A 394 7.34 -17.66 21.12
CA ASP A 394 8.36 -18.49 21.77
C ASP A 394 7.75 -19.51 22.73
N LEU A 395 6.81 -19.10 23.59
CA LEU A 395 6.11 -19.97 24.51
C LEU A 395 5.36 -21.12 23.81
N ILE A 396 4.85 -20.87 22.61
CA ILE A 396 4.24 -21.91 21.76
C ILE A 396 5.33 -22.82 21.19
N GLY A 397 6.38 -22.25 20.62
CA GLY A 397 7.48 -22.96 19.98
C GLY A 397 8.27 -23.84 20.97
N GLU A 398 8.39 -23.41 22.22
CA GLU A 398 8.97 -24.16 23.36
C GLU A 398 8.03 -25.27 23.88
N GLY A 399 6.74 -25.27 23.46
CA GLY A 399 5.75 -26.21 24.01
C GLY A 399 5.26 -25.85 25.41
N THR A 400 5.61 -24.67 25.94
CA THR A 400 5.19 -24.22 27.26
C THR A 400 3.67 -23.98 27.32
N ILE A 401 3.09 -23.49 26.23
CA ILE A 401 1.64 -23.29 26.09
C ILE A 401 1.13 -23.82 24.74
N SER A 402 -0.14 -24.22 24.68
CA SER A 402 -0.78 -24.61 23.44
C SER A 402 -1.28 -23.36 22.68
N GLY A 403 -1.52 -23.49 21.36
CA GLY A 403 -2.08 -22.39 20.56
C GLY A 403 -3.41 -21.85 21.10
N LYS A 404 -4.24 -22.70 21.75
CA LYS A 404 -5.48 -22.27 22.41
C LYS A 404 -5.20 -21.41 23.64
N ILE A 405 -4.22 -21.82 24.46
CA ILE A 405 -3.81 -21.06 25.64
C ILE A 405 -3.19 -19.71 25.21
N ALA A 406 -2.38 -19.74 24.14
CA ALA A 406 -1.74 -18.56 23.60
C ALA A 406 -2.77 -17.49 23.12
N LYS A 407 -3.90 -17.90 22.52
CA LYS A 407 -4.98 -16.96 22.19
C LYS A 407 -5.59 -16.30 23.42
N GLY A 408 -5.79 -17.06 24.49
CA GLY A 408 -6.23 -16.50 25.77
C GLY A 408 -5.19 -15.55 26.38
N LEU A 409 -3.91 -15.90 26.32
CA LEU A 409 -2.81 -15.06 26.79
C LEU A 409 -2.73 -13.75 25.97
N PHE A 410 -2.89 -13.84 24.65
CA PHE A 410 -2.91 -12.66 23.77
C PHE A 410 -4.04 -11.69 24.18
N GLU A 411 -5.26 -12.18 24.43
CA GLU A 411 -6.37 -11.35 24.89
C GLU A 411 -6.09 -10.69 26.26
N ILE A 412 -5.43 -11.40 27.18
CA ILE A 412 -5.02 -10.84 28.46
C ILE A 412 -4.00 -9.71 28.26
N VAL A 413 -2.97 -9.95 27.45
CA VAL A 413 -1.96 -8.92 27.15
C VAL A 413 -2.59 -7.73 26.41
N TRP A 414 -3.56 -7.98 25.53
CA TRP A 414 -4.29 -6.91 24.85
C TRP A 414 -5.05 -6.00 25.81
N GLN A 415 -5.71 -6.57 26.82
CA GLN A 415 -6.58 -5.84 27.75
C GLN A 415 -5.84 -5.23 28.94
N GLU A 416 -4.87 -5.97 29.48
CA GLU A 416 -4.24 -5.65 30.75
C GLU A 416 -2.75 -5.30 30.62
N GLY A 417 -2.15 -5.60 29.47
CA GLY A 417 -0.70 -5.51 29.27
C GLY A 417 0.05 -6.62 30.03
N GLY A 418 1.31 -6.34 30.35
CA GLY A 418 2.14 -7.21 31.16
C GLY A 418 3.10 -8.09 30.34
N ASP A 419 4.00 -8.78 31.04
CA ASP A 419 4.94 -9.71 30.44
C ASP A 419 4.28 -11.07 30.21
N PRO A 420 4.24 -11.61 28.97
CA PRO A 420 3.58 -12.88 28.68
C PRO A 420 4.14 -14.07 29.46
N ARG A 421 5.47 -14.12 29.68
CA ARG A 421 6.09 -15.20 30.45
C ARG A 421 5.68 -15.14 31.92
N ALA A 422 5.69 -13.97 32.53
CA ALA A 422 5.25 -13.79 33.90
C ALA A 422 3.75 -14.10 34.05
N LEU A 423 2.91 -13.71 33.09
CA LEU A 423 1.47 -14.01 33.10
C LEU A 423 1.21 -15.53 33.02
N VAL A 424 1.96 -16.27 32.22
CA VAL A 424 1.86 -17.74 32.16
C VAL A 424 2.17 -18.38 33.50
N GLU A 425 3.20 -17.91 34.21
CA GLU A 425 3.57 -18.42 35.54
C GLU A 425 2.50 -18.07 36.58
N THR A 426 2.16 -16.80 36.72
CA THR A 426 1.25 -16.30 37.78
C THR A 426 -0.18 -16.79 37.64
N ARG A 427 -0.63 -17.02 36.40
CA ARG A 427 -1.98 -17.53 36.13
C ARG A 427 -2.07 -19.03 35.90
N GLY A 428 -0.94 -19.75 36.08
CA GLY A 428 -0.88 -21.21 35.91
C GLY A 428 -1.33 -21.66 34.53
N MET A 429 -0.90 -20.96 33.46
CA MET A 429 -1.29 -21.22 32.08
C MET A 429 -0.39 -22.26 31.38
N LYS A 430 0.63 -22.78 32.05
CA LYS A 430 1.50 -23.80 31.47
C LYS A 430 0.73 -25.04 31.04
N GLN A 431 1.17 -25.61 29.94
CA GLN A 431 0.65 -26.89 29.45
C GLN A 431 1.09 -28.00 30.36
N VAL A 432 0.18 -28.93 30.64
CA VAL A 432 0.52 -30.16 31.41
C VAL A 432 1.18 -31.11 30.42
N THR A 433 2.48 -31.32 30.61
CA THR A 433 3.30 -32.26 29.82
C THR A 433 3.70 -33.51 30.64
N ASP A 434 3.31 -33.55 31.90
CA ASP A 434 3.52 -34.73 32.74
C ASP A 434 2.72 -35.91 32.19
N LEU A 435 3.44 -36.85 31.58
CA LEU A 435 2.86 -38.04 30.97
C LEU A 435 2.08 -38.89 32.00
N GLY A 436 2.51 -38.93 33.25
CA GLY A 436 1.81 -39.68 34.30
C GLY A 436 0.44 -39.07 34.65
N ALA A 437 0.38 -37.76 34.73
CA ALA A 437 -0.89 -37.06 34.96
C ALA A 437 -1.85 -37.19 33.77
N ILE A 438 -1.32 -37.11 32.54
CA ILE A 438 -2.11 -37.28 31.30
C ILE A 438 -2.57 -38.74 31.20
N GLU A 439 -1.70 -39.71 31.52
CA GLU A 439 -1.98 -41.14 31.46
C GLU A 439 -3.16 -41.53 32.36
N LYS A 440 -3.17 -41.02 33.58
CA LYS A 440 -4.29 -41.26 34.51
C LYS A 440 -5.64 -40.74 33.95
N VAL A 441 -5.66 -39.55 33.37
CA VAL A 441 -6.88 -38.99 32.78
C VAL A 441 -7.30 -39.79 31.54
N VAL A 442 -6.36 -40.26 30.73
CA VAL A 442 -6.62 -41.13 29.57
C VAL A 442 -7.21 -42.45 30.02
N ASP A 443 -6.64 -43.09 31.04
CA ASP A 443 -7.12 -44.37 31.59
C ASP A 443 -8.54 -44.25 32.14
N ASP A 444 -8.81 -43.20 32.91
CA ASP A 444 -10.14 -42.92 33.45
C ASP A 444 -11.20 -42.76 32.33
N ILE A 445 -10.84 -42.06 31.25
CA ILE A 445 -11.75 -41.84 30.11
C ILE A 445 -11.94 -43.12 29.29
N ILE A 446 -10.90 -43.91 29.07
CA ILE A 446 -10.97 -45.21 28.39
C ILE A 446 -11.88 -46.16 29.21
N ALA A 447 -11.67 -46.24 30.52
CA ALA A 447 -12.44 -47.11 31.42
C ALA A 447 -13.91 -46.72 31.49
N ALA A 448 -14.20 -45.43 31.44
CA ALA A 448 -15.60 -44.91 31.47
C ALA A 448 -16.36 -45.08 30.15
N ASN A 449 -15.70 -45.44 29.03
CA ASN A 449 -16.32 -45.47 27.70
C ASN A 449 -15.95 -46.74 26.89
N PRO A 450 -16.24 -47.95 27.39
CA PRO A 450 -15.85 -49.19 26.72
C PRO A 450 -16.41 -49.33 25.31
N ASP A 451 -17.68 -48.94 25.09
CA ASP A 451 -18.31 -49.00 23.78
C ASP A 451 -17.61 -48.11 22.73
N LYS A 452 -17.11 -46.97 23.16
CA LYS A 452 -16.34 -46.07 22.31
C LYS A 452 -14.93 -46.60 22.00
N VAL A 453 -14.33 -47.34 22.90
CA VAL A 453 -13.06 -48.02 22.69
C VAL A 453 -13.17 -49.01 21.54
N GLU A 454 -14.20 -49.88 21.55
CA GLU A 454 -14.40 -50.85 20.48
C GLU A 454 -14.71 -50.16 19.13
N GLN A 455 -15.47 -49.05 19.15
CA GLN A 455 -15.66 -48.24 17.96
C GLN A 455 -14.39 -47.61 17.42
N ALA A 456 -13.49 -47.15 18.31
CA ALA A 456 -12.23 -46.51 17.92
C ALA A 456 -11.22 -47.54 17.35
N LYS A 457 -11.20 -48.74 17.89
CA LYS A 457 -10.41 -49.88 17.33
C LYS A 457 -10.87 -50.23 15.92
N ALA A 458 -12.20 -50.20 15.67
CA ALA A 458 -12.76 -50.49 14.37
C ALA A 458 -12.58 -49.31 13.38
N LYS A 459 -12.54 -48.08 13.89
CA LYS A 459 -12.43 -46.81 13.10
C LYS A 459 -11.45 -45.84 13.78
N PRO A 460 -10.14 -45.89 13.43
CA PRO A 460 -9.10 -45.08 14.08
C PRO A 460 -9.35 -43.57 14.09
N GLN A 461 -10.19 -43.06 13.18
CA GLN A 461 -10.59 -41.65 13.14
C GLN A 461 -11.36 -41.21 14.40
N LEU A 462 -11.97 -42.14 15.16
CA LEU A 462 -12.68 -41.84 16.40
C LEU A 462 -11.77 -41.56 17.60
N VAL A 463 -10.46 -41.74 17.49
CA VAL A 463 -9.48 -41.33 18.52
C VAL A 463 -9.61 -39.83 18.83
N GLY A 464 -9.97 -39.00 17.83
CA GLY A 464 -10.22 -37.60 18.02
C GLY A 464 -11.29 -37.25 19.05
N TRP A 465 -12.29 -38.14 19.23
CA TRP A 465 -13.30 -37.99 20.29
C TRP A 465 -12.67 -38.13 21.68
N PHE A 466 -11.81 -39.14 21.90
CA PHE A 466 -11.08 -39.32 23.15
C PHE A 466 -10.15 -38.15 23.44
N VAL A 467 -9.40 -37.71 22.44
CA VAL A 467 -8.57 -36.48 22.56
C VAL A 467 -9.42 -35.31 23.04
N GLY A 468 -10.60 -35.09 22.45
CA GLY A 468 -11.53 -34.06 22.87
C GLY A 468 -11.97 -34.18 24.35
N GLN A 469 -12.24 -35.40 24.84
CA GLN A 469 -12.63 -35.63 26.24
C GLN A 469 -11.46 -35.36 27.20
N VAL A 470 -10.25 -35.82 26.87
CA VAL A 470 -9.04 -35.56 27.68
C VAL A 470 -8.76 -34.05 27.73
N MET A 471 -8.86 -33.37 26.58
CA MET A 471 -8.68 -31.91 26.52
C MET A 471 -9.72 -31.19 27.37
N LYS A 472 -10.99 -31.64 27.35
CA LYS A 472 -12.06 -31.04 28.17
C LYS A 472 -11.81 -31.28 29.65
N SER A 473 -11.42 -32.50 30.05
CA SER A 473 -11.13 -32.88 31.44
C SER A 473 -9.91 -32.13 32.00
N SER A 474 -8.89 -31.89 31.18
CA SER A 474 -7.68 -31.15 31.56
C SER A 474 -7.84 -29.62 31.48
N GLY A 475 -9.06 -29.11 31.20
CA GLY A 475 -9.29 -27.67 30.98
C GLY A 475 -8.53 -27.08 29.79
N GLY A 476 -8.16 -27.92 28.81
CA GLY A 476 -7.38 -27.55 27.63
C GLY A 476 -5.87 -27.44 27.87
N LYS A 477 -5.39 -27.88 29.05
CA LYS A 477 -3.98 -27.79 29.46
C LYS A 477 -3.14 -29.00 29.03
N ALA A 478 -3.73 -30.18 28.72
CA ALA A 478 -2.99 -31.33 28.26
C ALA A 478 -2.37 -31.07 26.87
N ASN A 479 -1.19 -31.63 26.59
CA ASN A 479 -0.58 -31.57 25.27
C ASN A 479 -1.35 -32.47 24.29
N PRO A 480 -1.99 -31.96 23.24
CA PRO A 480 -2.83 -32.74 22.33
C PRO A 480 -2.06 -33.86 21.63
N GLN A 481 -0.80 -33.62 21.26
CA GLN A 481 0.04 -34.63 20.60
C GLN A 481 0.36 -35.77 21.55
N ALA A 482 0.82 -35.48 22.79
CA ALA A 482 1.10 -36.46 23.80
C ALA A 482 -0.14 -37.29 24.15
N VAL A 483 -1.31 -36.64 24.25
CA VAL A 483 -2.62 -37.29 24.44
C VAL A 483 -2.93 -38.25 23.30
N ASN A 484 -2.76 -37.80 22.05
CA ASN A 484 -3.04 -38.61 20.86
C ASN A 484 -2.12 -39.84 20.76
N ASP A 485 -0.80 -39.64 21.02
CA ASP A 485 0.18 -40.72 20.96
C ASP A 485 -0.06 -41.76 22.08
N LEU A 486 -0.41 -41.27 23.27
CA LEU A 486 -0.75 -42.15 24.40
C LEU A 486 -2.05 -42.92 24.14
N LEU A 487 -3.09 -42.28 23.63
CA LEU A 487 -4.34 -42.93 23.24
C LEU A 487 -4.13 -44.00 22.17
N LYS A 488 -3.34 -43.73 21.13
CA LYS A 488 -3.01 -44.71 20.10
C LYS A 488 -2.30 -45.93 20.70
N SER A 489 -1.30 -45.66 21.54
CA SER A 489 -0.58 -46.72 22.23
C SER A 489 -1.50 -47.59 23.10
N LYS A 490 -2.40 -46.97 23.90
CA LYS A 490 -3.29 -47.71 24.82
C LYS A 490 -4.45 -48.40 24.13
N LEU A 491 -4.93 -47.87 23.01
CA LEU A 491 -5.98 -48.48 22.21
C LEU A 491 -5.47 -49.52 21.20
N GLY A 492 -4.15 -49.56 20.98
CA GLY A 492 -3.51 -50.49 20.05
C GLY A 492 -3.81 -50.19 18.57
N ILE A 493 -3.84 -48.91 18.18
CA ILE A 493 -4.21 -48.42 16.84
C ILE A 493 -3.20 -47.42 16.30
#